data_30ff07ff6cb0dffc0a0f83bbf504be56
#
_entry.id   30ff07ff6cb0dffc0a0f83bbf504be56
#
_cell.length_a   1.000
_cell.length_b   1.000
_cell.length_c   1.000
_cell.angle_alpha   90.00
_cell.angle_beta   90.00
_cell.angle_gamma   90.00
#
_symmetry.space_group_name_H-M   'P 1'
#
loop_
_entity.id
_entity.type
_entity.pdbx_description
1 polymer ?
#
loop_
_entity_poly.entity_id
_entity_poly.type
_entity_poly.pdbx_seq_one_letter_code
_entity_poly.pdbx_strand_id
1 'polypeptide(L)' 'MKRRVIIYPGEDGYLVAEVPSLPGCVSQGTTRDEALSNIREAIALHIEVLLERGEIVPKD' A
#
# COMPACT_ATOMS: atom_id res chain seq x y z
N MET A 1 6.53 -2.39 -12.14
CA MET A 1 7.06 -1.37 -11.25
C MET A 1 7.22 -1.94 -9.85
N LYS A 2 8.38 -1.76 -9.24
CA LYS A 2 8.65 -2.26 -7.89
C LYS A 2 8.57 -1.12 -6.89
N ARG A 3 7.83 -1.35 -5.81
CA ARG A 3 7.77 -0.42 -4.70
C ARG A 3 8.04 -1.16 -3.41
N ARG A 4 8.71 -0.49 -2.51
CA ARG A 4 9.00 -1.05 -1.20
C ARG A 4 7.72 -1.09 -0.38
N VAL A 5 7.48 -2.24 0.24
CA VAL A 5 6.34 -2.43 1.13
C VAL A 5 6.89 -2.84 2.49
N ILE A 6 6.42 -2.18 3.53
CA ILE A 6 6.76 -2.53 4.90
C ILE A 6 5.57 -3.26 5.50
N ILE A 7 5.82 -4.39 6.16
CA ILE A 7 4.78 -5.16 6.83
C ILE A 7 5.14 -5.25 8.30
N TYR A 8 4.18 -4.92 9.16
CA TYR A 8 4.39 -4.98 10.61
C TYR A 8 3.10 -5.36 11.32
N PRO A 9 3.20 -5.89 12.56
CA PRO A 9 2.02 -6.26 13.32
C PRO A 9 1.18 -5.04 13.67
N GLY A 10 -0.12 -5.14 13.43
CA GLY A 10 -1.09 -4.14 13.84
C GLY A 10 -1.86 -4.62 15.06
N GLU A 11 -3.04 -4.08 15.27
CA GLU A 11 -3.89 -4.47 16.38
C GLU A 11 -4.70 -5.72 16.04
N ASP A 12 -5.10 -6.44 17.08
CA ASP A 12 -6.01 -7.59 16.97
C ASP A 12 -5.55 -8.70 16.03
N GLY A 13 -4.24 -8.91 15.95
CA GLY A 13 -3.71 -9.99 15.13
C GLY A 13 -3.61 -9.69 13.65
N TYR A 14 -3.94 -8.48 13.23
CA TYR A 14 -3.79 -8.07 11.86
C TYR A 14 -2.34 -7.69 11.55
N LEU A 15 -1.97 -7.86 10.29
CA LEU A 15 -0.70 -7.37 9.77
C LEU A 15 -1.00 -6.14 8.91
N VAL A 16 -0.22 -5.09 9.11
CA VAL A 16 -0.35 -3.85 8.35
C VAL A 16 0.70 -3.84 7.25
N ALA A 17 0.29 -3.42 6.06
CA ALA A 17 1.19 -3.20 4.94
C ALA A 17 1.17 -1.72 4.59
N GLU A 18 2.33 -1.15 4.37
CA GLU A 18 2.47 0.28 4.13
C GLU A 18 3.49 0.53 3.03
N VAL A 19 3.22 1.52 2.19
CA VAL A 19 4.14 1.92 1.12
C VAL A 19 4.72 3.28 1.44
N PRO A 20 6.00 3.34 1.89
CA PRO A 20 6.61 4.62 2.29
C PRO A 20 6.65 5.66 1.17
N SER A 21 6.81 5.24 -0.07
CA SER A 21 6.87 6.17 -1.21
C SER A 21 5.53 6.73 -1.62
N LEU A 22 4.44 6.20 -1.07
CA LEU A 22 3.08 6.69 -1.34
C LEU A 22 2.41 7.01 0.00
N PRO A 23 2.60 8.22 0.53
CA PRO A 23 2.01 8.59 1.82
C PRO A 23 0.51 8.35 1.87
N GLY A 24 0.06 7.69 2.91
CA GLY A 24 -1.35 7.33 3.06
C GLY A 24 -1.75 6.02 2.41
N CYS A 25 -0.84 5.36 1.69
CA CYS A 25 -1.13 4.07 1.07
C CYS A 25 -0.85 2.96 2.07
N VAL A 26 -1.90 2.53 2.76
CA VAL A 26 -1.84 1.53 3.83
C VAL A 26 -2.97 0.52 3.65
N SER A 27 -2.70 -0.72 3.96
CA SER A 27 -3.71 -1.76 3.97
C SER A 27 -3.40 -2.77 5.06
N GLN A 28 -4.23 -3.76 5.24
CA GLN A 28 -4.03 -4.78 6.26
C GLN A 28 -4.60 -6.11 5.83
N GLY A 29 -4.22 -7.17 6.55
CA GLY A 29 -4.72 -8.50 6.33
C GLY A 29 -4.47 -9.37 7.55
N THR A 30 -5.10 -10.53 7.60
CA THR A 30 -4.93 -11.47 8.71
C THR A 30 -3.71 -12.35 8.51
N THR A 31 -3.17 -12.40 7.30
CA THR A 31 -1.93 -13.10 6.97
C THR A 31 -1.04 -12.17 6.16
N ARG A 32 0.24 -12.55 6.05
CA ARG A 32 1.18 -11.80 5.23
C ARG A 32 0.75 -11.76 3.76
N ASP A 33 0.31 -12.90 3.24
CA ASP A 33 -0.13 -12.97 1.83
C ASP A 33 -1.37 -12.11 1.58
N GLU A 34 -2.30 -12.11 2.52
CA GLU A 34 -3.49 -11.26 2.41
C GLU A 34 -3.12 -9.79 2.47
N ALA A 35 -2.25 -9.39 3.39
CA ALA A 35 -1.78 -8.01 3.50
C ALA A 35 -1.08 -7.57 2.22
N LEU A 36 -0.24 -8.44 1.63
CA LEU A 36 0.43 -8.14 0.37
C LEU A 36 -0.54 -7.99 -0.79
N SER A 37 -1.53 -8.88 -0.88
CA SER A 37 -2.55 -8.80 -1.92
C SER A 37 -3.34 -7.49 -1.80
N ASN A 38 -3.73 -7.15 -0.58
CA ASN A 38 -4.50 -5.94 -0.33
C ASN A 38 -3.71 -4.67 -0.62
N ILE A 39 -2.41 -4.63 -0.25
CA ILE A 39 -1.61 -3.45 -0.53
C ILE A 39 -1.36 -3.26 -2.02
N ARG A 40 -1.29 -4.33 -2.80
CA ARG A 40 -1.15 -4.23 -4.25
C ARG A 40 -2.36 -3.53 -4.87
N GLU A 41 -3.56 -3.86 -4.41
CA GLU A 41 -4.77 -3.19 -4.85
C GLU A 41 -4.76 -1.73 -4.42
N ALA A 42 -4.35 -1.47 -3.19
CA ALA A 42 -4.28 -0.11 -2.66
C ALA A 42 -3.30 0.75 -3.46
N ILE A 43 -2.15 0.19 -3.85
CA ILE A 43 -1.17 0.89 -4.69
C ILE A 43 -1.79 1.27 -6.03
N ALA A 44 -2.46 0.32 -6.68
CA ALA A 44 -3.06 0.57 -7.99
C ALA A 44 -4.10 1.69 -7.92
N LEU A 45 -4.97 1.64 -6.92
CA LEU A 45 -6.00 2.66 -6.73
C LEU A 45 -5.39 4.02 -6.37
N HIS A 46 -4.37 4.03 -5.52
CA HIS A 46 -3.70 5.25 -5.12
C HIS A 46 -3.07 5.97 -6.32
N ILE A 47 -2.37 5.20 -7.16
CA ILE A 47 -1.75 5.75 -8.37
C ILE A 47 -2.81 6.25 -9.35
N GLU A 48 -3.89 5.50 -9.52
CA GLU A 48 -4.99 5.91 -10.39
C GLU A 48 -5.57 7.25 -9.97
N VAL A 49 -5.79 7.45 -8.67
CA VAL A 49 -6.31 8.71 -8.15
C VAL A 49 -5.34 9.85 -8.39
N LEU A 50 -4.04 9.62 -8.19
CA LEU A 50 -3.02 10.64 -8.45
C LEU A 50 -3.04 11.06 -9.92
N LEU A 51 -3.12 10.10 -10.82
CA LEU A 51 -3.16 10.39 -12.26
C LEU A 51 -4.42 11.16 -12.66
N GLU A 52 -5.56 10.81 -12.08
CA GLU A 52 -6.81 11.52 -12.34
C GLU A 52 -6.75 12.96 -11.89
N ARG A 53 -6.02 13.25 -10.82
CA ARG A 53 -5.83 14.60 -10.30
C ARG A 53 -4.74 15.38 -11.03
N GLY A 54 -4.04 14.75 -11.95
CA GLY A 54 -2.90 15.35 -12.62
C GLY A 54 -1.68 15.51 -11.74
N GLU A 55 -1.61 14.75 -10.65
CA GLU A 55 -0.48 14.81 -9.72
C GLU A 55 0.61 13.87 -10.16
N ILE A 56 1.84 14.18 -9.75
CA ILE A 56 2.99 13.35 -10.05
C ILE A 56 2.99 12.13 -9.15
N VAL A 57 3.19 10.95 -9.76
CA VAL A 57 3.33 9.71 -8.99
C VAL A 57 4.75 9.64 -8.43
N PRO A 58 4.92 9.61 -7.10
CA PRO A 58 6.25 9.55 -6.50
C PRO A 58 7.00 8.28 -6.92
N LYS A 59 8.30 8.40 -7.08
CA LYS A 59 9.17 7.25 -7.31
C LYS A 59 9.48 6.59 -5.97
N ASP A 60 9.75 5.30 -6.03
CA ASP A 60 10.12 4.55 -4.84
C ASP A 60 11.53 4.89 -4.32
#